data_8ff76fc2b675493e821cd23c463e4a49
#
_entry.id   8ff76fc2b675493e821cd23c463e4a49
#
_cell.length_a   1.000
_cell.length_b   1.000
_cell.length_c   1.000
_cell.angle_alpha   90.00
_cell.angle_beta   90.00
_cell.angle_gamma   90.00
#
_symmetry.space_group_name_H-M   'P 1'
#
loop_
_entity.id
_entity.type
_entity.pdbx_description
1 polymer ?
#
loop_
_entity_poly.entity_id
_entity_poly.type
_entity_poly.pdbx_seq_one_letter_code
_entity_poly.pdbx_strand_id
1 'polypeptide(L)'
;MSDVPVPAHVRFRDEEWAKLTRFGRHDNGALRIGAVSGRRRLGKSYLLRALCEQLGGTYLLAVQEDSRPAAQARIVETIALTRGLPTEALRPGDDWAAILRLLLQSQPGGGDTPPLVVLDEFPYLLRHSPELPGLLQSLYDETRYESGAGRETLHGSIILCGSALSVMHELLSGQHALRGRATLDLRLAPLDFRAGRRFWGIADLHTALLVDAVCGGIPGYQVLAEHDAPQSPADFDTFATNGLLTPGHPLYSRTETEYLLREDPRLDQRATYYPLLGAMVGGATTPTEIGARIGKERSATAHALEVLEAAGYARRDQDLLKKRSPSYLVPDPMIRFNQAVTIPQTPLIEAGRCQRAWEQARPAFQSQVLGPHFEHLAREWTRRWAPDEVPGLDFGWVGRTEVPDPAARTKHEADVALLGPGESPRQAHRTIRLLGEAKATAAPRGIKDLERLEHLRDLLARQGHRTEGTVLALFSLHGFWPDLKALAAHRDDVLLNGLPELYGRTPA
;
A
#
# COMPACT_ATOMS: atom_id res chain seq x y z
N MET A 1 -20.27 12.66 21.12
CA MET A 1 -20.86 11.99 19.94
C MET A 1 -20.55 10.52 20.08
N SER A 2 -21.56 9.63 20.14
CA SER A 2 -21.32 8.19 20.22
C SER A 2 -20.61 7.71 18.95
N ASP A 3 -19.54 6.93 19.09
CA ASP A 3 -18.84 6.33 17.96
C ASP A 3 -19.81 5.42 17.18
N VAL A 4 -19.77 5.50 15.86
CA VAL A 4 -20.50 4.58 14.99
C VAL A 4 -19.76 3.26 15.00
N PRO A 5 -20.38 2.17 15.47
CA PRO A 5 -19.70 0.89 15.57
C PRO A 5 -19.25 0.43 14.17
N VAL A 6 -18.10 -0.22 14.13
CA VAL A 6 -17.60 -0.84 12.91
C VAL A 6 -18.52 -2.01 12.53
N PRO A 7 -19.11 -2.04 11.33
CA PRO A 7 -19.93 -3.18 10.91
C PRO A 7 -19.13 -4.48 10.92
N ALA A 8 -19.72 -5.59 11.34
CA ALA A 8 -19.04 -6.88 11.51
C ALA A 8 -18.33 -7.38 10.21
N HIS A 9 -18.83 -6.97 9.07
CA HIS A 9 -18.23 -7.32 7.79
C HIS A 9 -17.05 -6.42 7.40
N VAL A 10 -16.89 -5.22 8.00
CA VAL A 10 -15.73 -4.35 7.81
C VAL A 10 -14.63 -4.80 8.78
N ARG A 11 -13.63 -5.52 8.28
CA ARG A 11 -12.59 -6.15 9.10
C ARG A 11 -11.26 -5.42 8.99
N PHE A 12 -10.58 -5.20 10.11
CA PHE A 12 -9.23 -4.62 10.18
C PHE A 12 -9.10 -3.21 9.56
N ARG A 13 -10.16 -2.38 9.68
CA ARG A 13 -10.21 -1.01 9.18
C ARG A 13 -10.78 -0.04 10.23
N ASP A 14 -10.53 -0.33 11.49
CA ASP A 14 -11.11 0.40 12.62
C ASP A 14 -10.70 1.89 12.61
N GLU A 15 -9.42 2.17 12.33
CA GLU A 15 -8.93 3.54 12.28
C GLU A 15 -9.48 4.32 11.08
N GLU A 16 -9.51 3.68 9.90
CA GLU A 16 -10.07 4.29 8.69
C GLU A 16 -11.57 4.52 8.86
N TRP A 17 -12.28 3.56 9.47
CA TRP A 17 -13.69 3.69 9.79
C TRP A 17 -13.97 4.87 10.73
N ALA A 18 -13.19 5.01 11.81
CA ALA A 18 -13.31 6.13 12.73
C ALA A 18 -13.07 7.49 12.06
N LYS A 19 -12.09 7.59 11.14
CA LYS A 19 -11.84 8.81 10.37
C LYS A 19 -12.99 9.14 9.41
N LEU A 20 -13.50 8.14 8.71
CA LEU A 20 -14.60 8.30 7.75
C LEU A 20 -15.92 8.65 8.42
N THR A 21 -16.28 7.97 9.50
CA THR A 21 -17.51 8.25 10.24
C THR A 21 -17.48 9.63 10.90
N ARG A 22 -16.33 10.03 11.45
CA ARG A 22 -16.14 11.40 11.97
C ARG A 22 -16.31 12.43 10.85
N PHE A 23 -15.75 12.18 9.68
CA PHE A 23 -15.88 13.07 8.53
C PHE A 23 -17.34 13.14 8.05
N GLY A 24 -18.04 12.02 7.88
CA GLY A 24 -19.40 11.97 7.37
C GLY A 24 -20.45 12.57 8.31
N ARG A 25 -20.22 12.48 9.64
CA ARG A 25 -21.19 12.97 10.65
C ARG A 25 -20.98 14.41 11.09
N HIS A 26 -19.81 14.99 10.82
CA HIS A 26 -19.51 16.33 11.28
C HIS A 26 -20.23 17.35 10.37
N ASP A 27 -21.11 18.11 10.94
CA ASP A 27 -21.75 19.26 10.29
C ASP A 27 -21.19 20.57 10.88
N ASN A 28 -20.73 21.43 10.02
CA ASN A 28 -20.30 22.78 10.37
C ASN A 28 -21.06 23.85 9.59
N GLY A 29 -22.21 23.47 9.03
CA GLY A 29 -23.08 24.35 8.22
C GLY A 29 -22.50 24.71 6.85
N ALA A 30 -21.44 24.03 6.39
CA ALA A 30 -20.80 24.27 5.10
C ALA A 30 -20.46 22.95 4.40
N LEU A 31 -20.21 23.02 3.08
CA LEU A 31 -19.74 21.89 2.31
C LEU A 31 -18.32 21.46 2.76
N ARG A 32 -18.13 20.17 2.92
CA ARG A 32 -16.86 19.55 3.22
C ARG A 32 -16.44 18.60 2.10
N ILE A 33 -15.16 18.62 1.75
CA ILE A 33 -14.60 17.75 0.72
C ILE A 33 -13.59 16.82 1.35
N GLY A 34 -13.70 15.53 1.05
CA GLY A 34 -12.74 14.50 1.42
C GLY A 34 -12.24 13.74 0.20
N ALA A 35 -11.03 13.21 0.29
CA ALA A 35 -10.48 12.29 -0.69
C ALA A 35 -10.14 10.95 -0.05
N VAL A 36 -10.50 9.87 -0.73
CA VAL A 36 -10.10 8.50 -0.38
C VAL A 36 -9.38 7.91 -1.57
N SER A 37 -8.11 7.61 -1.39
CA SER A 37 -7.26 7.03 -2.44
C SER A 37 -6.65 5.71 -1.98
N GLY A 38 -6.17 4.94 -2.91
CA GLY A 38 -5.51 3.67 -2.61
C GLY A 38 -5.57 2.75 -3.81
N ARG A 39 -4.63 1.83 -3.90
CA ARG A 39 -4.58 0.88 -5.00
C ARG A 39 -5.89 0.09 -5.13
N ARG A 40 -6.08 -0.45 -6.30
CA ARG A 40 -7.20 -1.35 -6.56
C ARG A 40 -7.17 -2.54 -5.61
N ARG A 41 -8.34 -3.12 -5.34
CA ARG A 41 -8.56 -4.29 -4.47
C ARG A 41 -8.30 -4.09 -2.97
N LEU A 42 -8.02 -2.85 -2.52
CA LEU A 42 -7.85 -2.53 -1.09
C LEU A 42 -9.17 -2.43 -0.31
N GLY A 43 -10.32 -2.50 -1.00
CA GLY A 43 -11.63 -2.45 -0.36
C GLY A 43 -12.19 -1.04 -0.17
N LYS A 44 -11.69 -0.02 -0.91
CA LYS A 44 -12.22 1.36 -0.84
C LYS A 44 -13.74 1.43 -1.03
N SER A 45 -14.20 0.92 -2.18
CA SER A 45 -15.64 0.91 -2.53
C SER A 45 -16.48 0.16 -1.49
N TYR A 46 -15.97 -0.95 -0.98
CA TYR A 46 -16.62 -1.73 0.07
C TYR A 46 -16.80 -0.93 1.36
N LEU A 47 -15.72 -0.28 1.81
CA LEU A 47 -15.71 0.55 3.01
C LEU A 47 -16.65 1.76 2.87
N LEU A 48 -16.64 2.42 1.71
CA LEU A 48 -17.46 3.59 1.45
C LEU A 48 -18.94 3.27 1.25
N ARG A 49 -19.27 2.10 0.69
CA ARG A 49 -20.66 1.61 0.66
C ARG A 49 -21.19 1.36 2.06
N ALA A 50 -20.42 0.64 2.89
CA ALA A 50 -20.78 0.43 4.29
C ALA A 50 -20.96 1.75 5.06
N LEU A 51 -20.12 2.76 4.77
CA LEU A 51 -20.26 4.09 5.35
C LEU A 51 -21.59 4.75 4.94
N CYS A 52 -21.94 4.72 3.65
CA CYS A 52 -23.20 5.27 3.16
C CYS A 52 -24.40 4.54 3.76
N GLU A 53 -24.36 3.22 3.86
CA GLU A 53 -25.42 2.42 4.50
C GLU A 53 -25.63 2.80 5.97
N GLN A 54 -24.54 3.04 6.72
CA GLN A 54 -24.63 3.39 8.15
C GLN A 54 -25.05 4.85 8.39
N LEU A 55 -24.72 5.76 7.50
CA LEU A 55 -24.99 7.19 7.66
C LEU A 55 -26.15 7.71 6.80
N GLY A 56 -26.81 6.84 6.01
CA GLY A 56 -27.85 7.26 5.06
C GLY A 56 -27.30 8.08 3.88
N GLY A 57 -26.03 7.86 3.51
CA GLY A 57 -25.39 8.60 2.43
C GLY A 57 -25.72 8.07 1.02
N THR A 58 -25.43 8.87 0.01
CA THR A 58 -25.58 8.49 -1.40
C THR A 58 -24.25 8.02 -1.97
N TYR A 59 -24.20 6.78 -2.45
CA TYR A 59 -23.03 6.20 -3.11
C TYR A 59 -23.21 6.16 -4.62
N LEU A 60 -22.28 6.76 -5.35
CA LEU A 60 -22.29 6.88 -6.81
C LEU A 60 -21.00 6.29 -7.38
N LEU A 61 -21.12 5.33 -8.30
CA LEU A 61 -19.99 4.71 -8.99
C LEU A 61 -19.87 5.25 -10.41
N ALA A 62 -18.73 5.87 -10.73
CA ALA A 62 -18.40 6.24 -12.09
C ALA A 62 -17.95 5.04 -12.93
N VAL A 63 -18.30 5.04 -14.21
CA VAL A 63 -17.96 3.96 -15.15
C VAL A 63 -16.92 4.46 -16.15
N GLN A 64 -15.95 3.61 -16.46
CA GLN A 64 -14.74 3.97 -17.20
C GLN A 64 -15.00 4.53 -18.61
N GLU A 65 -16.01 4.04 -19.32
CA GLU A 65 -16.26 4.36 -20.73
C GLU A 65 -17.53 5.21 -20.92
N ASP A 66 -18.09 5.77 -19.84
CA ASP A 66 -19.22 6.65 -19.94
C ASP A 66 -18.84 7.94 -20.69
N SER A 67 -19.76 8.42 -21.51
CA SER A 67 -19.77 9.81 -21.95
C SER A 67 -20.31 10.71 -20.84
N ARG A 68 -20.01 12.02 -20.91
CA ARG A 68 -20.56 12.99 -19.94
C ARG A 68 -22.08 12.89 -19.77
N PRO A 69 -22.91 12.87 -20.84
CA PRO A 69 -24.36 12.73 -20.70
C PRO A 69 -24.78 11.41 -20.06
N ALA A 70 -24.10 10.30 -20.36
CA ALA A 70 -24.40 9.00 -19.77
C ALA A 70 -24.09 8.96 -18.26
N ALA A 71 -22.97 9.54 -17.85
CA ALA A 71 -22.61 9.65 -16.43
C ALA A 71 -23.60 10.53 -15.65
N GLN A 72 -24.00 11.67 -16.23
CA GLN A 72 -25.00 12.56 -15.64
C GLN A 72 -26.36 11.88 -15.51
N ALA A 73 -26.83 11.20 -16.56
CA ALA A 73 -28.11 10.47 -16.55
C ALA A 73 -28.12 9.38 -15.47
N ARG A 74 -27.04 8.60 -15.35
CA ARG A 74 -26.91 7.56 -14.32
C ARG A 74 -26.96 8.12 -12.90
N ILE A 75 -26.31 9.25 -12.66
CA ILE A 75 -26.35 9.91 -11.36
C ILE A 75 -27.76 10.39 -11.04
N VAL A 76 -28.44 11.03 -12.00
CA VAL A 76 -29.83 11.50 -11.86
C VAL A 76 -30.78 10.32 -11.60
N GLU A 77 -30.60 9.21 -12.31
CA GLU A 77 -31.37 7.97 -12.08
C GLU A 77 -31.14 7.43 -10.66
N THR A 78 -29.89 7.38 -10.21
CA THR A 78 -29.56 6.95 -8.84
C THR A 78 -30.21 7.85 -7.80
N ILE A 79 -30.21 9.17 -8.00
CA ILE A 79 -30.89 10.11 -7.12
C ILE A 79 -32.41 9.86 -7.11
N ALA A 80 -33.01 9.66 -8.27
CA ALA A 80 -34.44 9.38 -8.40
C ALA A 80 -34.83 8.10 -7.66
N LEU A 81 -34.10 7.01 -7.87
CA LEU A 81 -34.31 5.73 -7.19
C LEU A 81 -34.17 5.87 -5.68
N THR A 82 -33.12 6.54 -5.22
CA THR A 82 -32.86 6.72 -3.79
C THR A 82 -33.96 7.54 -3.10
N ARG A 83 -34.60 8.46 -3.82
CA ARG A 83 -35.70 9.30 -3.32
C ARG A 83 -37.07 8.69 -3.53
N GLY A 84 -37.19 7.59 -4.25
CA GLY A 84 -38.51 7.05 -4.67
C GLY A 84 -39.28 7.97 -5.61
N LEU A 85 -38.58 8.73 -6.44
CA LEU A 85 -39.17 9.69 -7.40
C LEU A 85 -39.09 9.13 -8.82
N PRO A 86 -40.03 9.49 -9.71
CA PRO A 86 -39.86 9.23 -11.14
C PRO A 86 -38.67 10.03 -11.69
N THR A 87 -37.88 9.39 -12.55
CA THR A 87 -36.67 10.05 -13.12
C THR A 87 -37.02 11.32 -13.87
N GLU A 88 -38.19 11.39 -14.51
CA GLU A 88 -38.70 12.54 -15.23
C GLU A 88 -38.99 13.75 -14.34
N ALA A 89 -39.16 13.51 -13.03
CA ALA A 89 -39.36 14.61 -12.06
C ALA A 89 -38.04 15.34 -11.74
N LEU A 90 -36.90 14.73 -12.04
CA LEU A 90 -35.57 15.28 -11.83
C LEU A 90 -34.96 15.70 -13.18
N ARG A 91 -35.03 16.99 -13.50
CA ARG A 91 -34.43 17.55 -14.73
C ARG A 91 -33.42 18.64 -14.39
N PRO A 92 -32.24 18.26 -13.83
CA PRO A 92 -31.22 19.25 -13.50
C PRO A 92 -30.53 19.85 -14.73
N GLY A 93 -30.91 19.40 -15.95
CA GLY A 93 -30.19 19.74 -17.20
C GLY A 93 -28.83 19.03 -17.27
N ASP A 94 -28.04 19.43 -18.26
CA ASP A 94 -26.69 18.92 -18.48
C ASP A 94 -25.62 19.67 -17.62
N ASP A 95 -26.04 20.21 -16.48
CA ASP A 95 -25.18 21.03 -15.62
C ASP A 95 -24.74 20.26 -14.37
N TRP A 96 -23.43 20.01 -14.26
CA TRP A 96 -22.85 19.38 -13.11
C TRP A 96 -23.09 20.14 -11.80
N ALA A 97 -23.12 21.47 -11.82
CA ALA A 97 -23.36 22.25 -10.61
C ALA A 97 -24.79 22.01 -10.08
N ALA A 98 -25.77 21.93 -10.96
CA ALA A 98 -27.17 21.62 -10.59
C ALA A 98 -27.28 20.18 -10.03
N ILE A 99 -26.59 19.20 -10.64
CA ILE A 99 -26.58 17.81 -10.17
C ILE A 99 -25.95 17.73 -8.79
N LEU A 100 -24.80 18.37 -8.58
CA LEU A 100 -24.10 18.36 -7.29
C LEU A 100 -24.94 19.05 -6.18
N ARG A 101 -25.61 20.17 -6.50
CA ARG A 101 -26.54 20.82 -5.57
C ARG A 101 -27.71 19.91 -5.22
N LEU A 102 -28.29 19.25 -6.23
CA LEU A 102 -29.37 18.29 -6.02
C LEU A 102 -28.92 17.15 -5.10
N LEU A 103 -27.73 16.59 -5.27
CA LEU A 103 -27.17 15.55 -4.40
C LEU A 103 -27.06 16.03 -2.93
N LEU A 104 -26.61 17.25 -2.70
CA LEU A 104 -26.44 17.82 -1.37
C LEU A 104 -27.74 18.21 -0.68
N GLN A 105 -28.82 18.48 -1.44
CA GLN A 105 -30.16 18.79 -0.90
C GLN A 105 -30.96 17.53 -0.52
N SER A 106 -30.53 16.36 -0.93
CA SER A 106 -31.29 15.13 -0.80
C SER A 106 -30.62 14.12 0.12
N GLN A 107 -31.28 13.89 1.24
CA GLN A 107 -30.96 12.76 2.10
C GLN A 107 -31.98 11.64 1.93
N PRO A 108 -31.56 10.40 1.70
CA PRO A 108 -32.44 9.25 1.93
C PRO A 108 -32.76 9.17 3.41
N GLY A 109 -34.02 9.41 3.79
CA GLY A 109 -34.49 9.16 5.15
C GLY A 109 -34.77 10.38 6.04
N GLY A 110 -34.52 11.62 5.61
CA GLY A 110 -35.06 12.85 6.24
C GLY A 110 -34.71 13.08 7.72
N GLY A 111 -33.52 12.68 8.17
CA GLY A 111 -33.05 12.87 9.54
C GLY A 111 -32.10 14.07 9.70
N ASP A 112 -31.76 14.41 10.97
CA ASP A 112 -30.78 15.45 11.34
C ASP A 112 -29.33 15.16 10.88
N THR A 113 -29.10 14.14 10.06
CA THR A 113 -27.76 13.77 9.59
C THR A 113 -27.39 14.58 8.34
N PRO A 114 -26.21 15.24 8.32
CA PRO A 114 -25.81 16.03 7.18
C PRO A 114 -25.65 15.17 5.91
N PRO A 115 -25.94 15.72 4.71
CA PRO A 115 -25.78 15.01 3.46
C PRO A 115 -24.38 14.43 3.29
N LEU A 116 -24.30 13.13 2.99
CA LEU A 116 -23.04 12.43 2.63
C LEU A 116 -23.15 11.89 1.21
N VAL A 117 -22.25 12.31 0.35
CA VAL A 117 -22.15 11.86 -1.04
C VAL A 117 -20.78 11.24 -1.28
N VAL A 118 -20.76 10.06 -1.86
CA VAL A 118 -19.53 9.38 -2.29
C VAL A 118 -19.52 9.31 -3.81
N LEU A 119 -18.49 9.89 -4.44
CA LEU A 119 -18.20 9.76 -5.87
C LEU A 119 -17.03 8.77 -6.03
N ASP A 120 -17.35 7.51 -6.23
CA ASP A 120 -16.36 6.47 -6.39
C ASP A 120 -15.89 6.36 -7.84
N GLU A 121 -14.62 6.00 -8.02
CA GLU A 121 -13.87 6.05 -9.29
C GLU A 121 -13.94 7.44 -9.96
N PHE A 122 -13.82 8.48 -9.14
CA PHE A 122 -13.82 9.88 -9.57
C PHE A 122 -12.85 10.19 -10.72
N PRO A 123 -11.67 9.58 -10.84
CA PRO A 123 -10.80 9.72 -12.01
C PRO A 123 -11.48 9.44 -13.35
N TYR A 124 -12.51 8.56 -13.40
CA TYR A 124 -13.23 8.31 -14.64
C TYR A 124 -14.12 9.48 -15.03
N LEU A 125 -14.74 10.17 -14.06
CA LEU A 125 -15.50 11.39 -14.32
C LEU A 125 -14.62 12.49 -14.91
N LEU A 126 -13.38 12.62 -14.44
CA LEU A 126 -12.46 13.66 -14.90
C LEU A 126 -12.07 13.52 -16.38
N ARG A 127 -12.15 12.32 -16.96
CA ARG A 127 -11.82 12.10 -18.37
C ARG A 127 -12.72 12.87 -19.33
N HIS A 128 -13.99 12.99 -18.99
CA HIS A 128 -14.99 13.69 -19.82
C HIS A 128 -15.55 14.95 -19.17
N SER A 129 -15.20 15.25 -17.94
CA SER A 129 -15.66 16.40 -17.16
C SER A 129 -14.51 16.98 -16.31
N PRO A 130 -13.44 17.50 -16.95
CA PRO A 130 -12.26 18.01 -16.26
C PRO A 130 -12.56 19.28 -15.43
N GLU A 131 -13.71 19.91 -15.63
CA GLU A 131 -14.20 21.07 -14.88
C GLU A 131 -14.69 20.73 -13.46
N LEU A 132 -14.98 19.46 -13.14
CA LEU A 132 -15.54 19.04 -11.84
C LEU A 132 -14.76 19.54 -10.62
N PRO A 133 -13.41 19.50 -10.57
CA PRO A 133 -12.66 20.05 -9.44
C PRO A 133 -12.88 21.55 -9.23
N GLY A 134 -12.97 22.31 -10.31
CA GLY A 134 -13.28 23.75 -10.27
C GLY A 134 -14.70 24.04 -9.79
N LEU A 135 -15.68 23.23 -10.20
CA LEU A 135 -17.07 23.34 -9.72
C LEU A 135 -17.17 22.98 -8.23
N LEU A 136 -16.51 21.93 -7.78
CA LEU A 136 -16.45 21.56 -6.36
C LEU A 136 -15.78 22.67 -5.53
N GLN A 137 -14.72 23.28 -6.06
CA GLN A 137 -14.11 24.47 -5.46
C GLN A 137 -15.11 25.60 -5.33
N SER A 138 -15.82 25.95 -6.39
CA SER A 138 -16.81 27.04 -6.40
C SER A 138 -17.91 26.81 -5.37
N LEU A 139 -18.46 25.58 -5.34
CA LEU A 139 -19.48 25.21 -4.35
C LEU A 139 -18.95 25.28 -2.91
N TYR A 140 -17.71 24.84 -2.68
CA TYR A 140 -17.06 24.92 -1.37
C TYR A 140 -16.86 26.38 -0.93
N ASP A 141 -16.38 27.25 -1.82
CA ASP A 141 -16.14 28.66 -1.52
C ASP A 141 -17.45 29.40 -1.29
N GLU A 142 -18.52 29.12 -2.08
CA GLU A 142 -19.86 29.66 -1.89
C GLU A 142 -20.41 29.40 -0.47
N THR A 143 -20.28 28.17 0.04
CA THR A 143 -20.81 27.82 1.36
C THR A 143 -20.07 28.49 2.52
N ARG A 144 -18.87 29.02 2.30
CA ARG A 144 -18.04 29.65 3.34
C ARG A 144 -18.05 31.16 3.32
N TYR A 145 -18.18 31.75 2.15
CA TYR A 145 -18.03 33.21 1.96
C TYR A 145 -19.31 33.94 1.64
N GLU A 146 -20.38 33.23 1.20
CA GLU A 146 -21.65 33.82 0.81
C GLU A 146 -22.77 33.59 1.84
N SER A 147 -22.50 33.73 3.11
CA SER A 147 -23.50 33.63 4.19
C SER A 147 -24.41 34.86 4.17
N GLY A 148 -25.41 34.90 3.26
CA GLY A 148 -26.45 35.92 3.18
C GLY A 148 -27.78 35.39 3.71
N ALA A 149 -28.48 36.19 4.52
CA ALA A 149 -29.79 35.81 5.05
C ALA A 149 -30.80 35.53 3.91
N GLY A 150 -31.31 34.29 3.84
CA GLY A 150 -32.41 33.89 2.94
C GLY A 150 -32.06 32.85 1.87
N ARG A 151 -30.82 32.38 1.74
CA ARG A 151 -30.49 31.24 0.89
C ARG A 151 -30.38 29.96 1.72
N GLU A 152 -30.91 28.84 1.23
CA GLU A 152 -30.61 27.52 1.74
C GLU A 152 -29.11 27.30 1.57
N THR A 153 -28.39 27.29 2.67
CA THR A 153 -26.94 27.04 2.66
C THR A 153 -26.69 25.57 2.34
N LEU A 154 -26.02 25.31 1.22
CA LEU A 154 -25.53 23.99 0.90
C LEU A 154 -24.58 23.52 2.02
N HIS A 155 -24.85 22.40 2.62
CA HIS A 155 -24.02 21.80 3.65
C HIS A 155 -23.84 20.28 3.41
N GLY A 156 -22.99 19.62 4.16
CA GLY A 156 -22.74 18.19 4.05
C GLY A 156 -21.34 17.83 3.59
N SER A 157 -21.14 16.59 3.22
CA SER A 157 -19.82 16.04 2.91
C SER A 157 -19.81 15.33 1.55
N ILE A 158 -18.82 15.63 0.72
CA ILE A 158 -18.53 14.89 -0.51
C ILE A 158 -17.19 14.16 -0.34
N ILE A 159 -17.17 12.83 -0.59
CA ILE A 159 -15.97 12.03 -0.64
C ILE A 159 -15.69 11.66 -2.10
N LEU A 160 -14.51 12.07 -2.58
CA LEU A 160 -13.97 11.68 -3.88
C LEU A 160 -13.10 10.45 -3.69
N CYS A 161 -13.42 9.35 -4.37
CA CYS A 161 -12.67 8.11 -4.25
C CYS A 161 -12.07 7.69 -5.60
N GLY A 162 -10.85 7.14 -5.58
CA GLY A 162 -10.24 6.62 -6.78
C GLY A 162 -9.03 5.73 -6.54
N SER A 163 -8.75 4.86 -7.52
CA SER A 163 -7.62 3.95 -7.53
C SER A 163 -6.39 4.49 -8.29
N ALA A 164 -6.55 5.45 -9.20
CA ALA A 164 -5.46 6.13 -9.88
C ALA A 164 -4.75 7.11 -8.92
N LEU A 165 -3.69 6.61 -8.24
CA LEU A 165 -3.02 7.35 -7.16
C LEU A 165 -2.44 8.67 -7.62
N SER A 166 -1.87 8.72 -8.83
CA SER A 166 -1.29 9.94 -9.38
C SER A 166 -2.35 11.03 -9.59
N VAL A 167 -3.52 10.67 -10.11
CA VAL A 167 -4.64 11.58 -10.34
C VAL A 167 -5.21 12.09 -9.01
N MET A 168 -5.45 11.19 -8.06
CA MET A 168 -5.98 11.56 -6.73
C MET A 168 -5.02 12.47 -5.95
N HIS A 169 -3.70 12.21 -6.04
CA HIS A 169 -2.69 13.07 -5.43
C HIS A 169 -2.67 14.46 -6.10
N GLU A 170 -2.77 14.52 -7.41
CA GLU A 170 -2.76 15.77 -8.16
C GLU A 170 -3.93 16.68 -7.77
N LEU A 171 -5.14 16.13 -7.57
CA LEU A 171 -6.32 16.89 -7.15
C LEU A 171 -6.09 17.75 -5.88
N LEU A 172 -5.27 17.23 -4.94
CA LEU A 172 -5.01 17.86 -3.64
C LEU A 172 -3.67 18.60 -3.57
N SER A 173 -2.85 18.57 -4.62
CA SER A 173 -1.49 19.09 -4.62
C SER A 173 -1.31 20.28 -5.58
N GLY A 174 -0.16 20.95 -5.51
CA GLY A 174 0.22 21.99 -6.47
C GLY A 174 -0.71 23.19 -6.49
N GLN A 175 -1.16 23.61 -7.67
CA GLN A 175 -2.10 24.71 -7.89
C GLN A 175 -3.52 24.22 -8.23
N HIS A 176 -3.84 22.96 -7.93
CA HIS A 176 -5.13 22.38 -8.25
C HIS A 176 -6.26 22.92 -7.35
N ALA A 177 -7.47 22.90 -7.88
CA ALA A 177 -8.66 23.55 -7.31
C ALA A 177 -9.00 23.11 -5.88
N LEU A 178 -8.73 21.86 -5.51
CA LEU A 178 -9.08 21.31 -4.20
C LEU A 178 -7.96 21.38 -3.16
N ARG A 179 -6.80 21.95 -3.50
CA ARG A 179 -5.72 22.14 -2.54
C ARG A 179 -6.15 23.04 -1.39
N GLY A 180 -5.95 22.57 -0.16
CA GLY A 180 -6.33 23.30 1.06
C GLY A 180 -7.82 23.33 1.37
N ARG A 181 -8.67 22.69 0.52
CA ARG A 181 -10.11 22.58 0.72
C ARG A 181 -10.56 21.21 1.21
N ALA A 182 -9.82 20.16 0.89
CA ALA A 182 -10.08 18.85 1.44
C ALA A 182 -9.70 18.79 2.92
N THR A 183 -10.67 18.39 3.77
CA THR A 183 -10.47 18.21 5.23
C THR A 183 -10.29 16.75 5.61
N LEU A 184 -10.41 15.83 4.66
CA LEU A 184 -10.04 14.43 4.75
C LEU A 184 -9.17 14.08 3.55
N ASP A 185 -7.98 13.55 3.79
CA ASP A 185 -7.14 12.88 2.80
C ASP A 185 -6.76 11.52 3.39
N LEU A 186 -7.50 10.49 2.98
CA LEU A 186 -7.32 9.12 3.47
C LEU A 186 -6.75 8.25 2.37
N ARG A 187 -5.48 7.89 2.51
CA ARG A 187 -4.84 6.91 1.65
C ARG A 187 -4.95 5.52 2.27
N LEU A 188 -5.81 4.69 1.69
CA LEU A 188 -5.98 3.31 2.14
C LEU A 188 -4.73 2.49 1.78
N ALA A 189 -4.12 1.90 2.80
CA ALA A 189 -2.96 1.04 2.67
C ALA A 189 -3.37 -0.44 2.63
N PRO A 190 -2.53 -1.35 2.13
CA PRO A 190 -2.68 -2.78 2.40
C PRO A 190 -2.79 -3.05 3.90
N LEU A 191 -3.45 -4.12 4.29
CA LEU A 191 -3.40 -4.63 5.65
C LEU A 191 -1.95 -4.98 5.99
N ASP A 192 -1.52 -4.74 7.23
CA ASP A 192 -0.24 -5.27 7.67
C ASP A 192 -0.24 -6.81 7.68
N PHE A 193 0.93 -7.41 7.69
CA PHE A 193 1.05 -8.88 7.56
C PHE A 193 0.39 -9.65 8.70
N ARG A 194 0.26 -9.08 9.92
CA ARG A 194 -0.45 -9.69 11.06
C ARG A 194 -1.97 -9.67 10.81
N ALA A 195 -2.49 -8.54 10.35
CA ALA A 195 -3.90 -8.40 9.97
C ALA A 195 -4.22 -9.20 8.71
N GLY A 196 -3.33 -9.19 7.71
CA GLY A 196 -3.42 -9.96 6.48
C GLY A 196 -3.57 -11.46 6.74
N ARG A 197 -2.70 -12.04 7.59
CA ARG A 197 -2.80 -13.44 8.03
C ARG A 197 -4.18 -13.76 8.59
N ARG A 198 -4.66 -12.91 9.53
CA ARG A 198 -5.99 -13.10 10.16
C ARG A 198 -7.12 -12.93 9.17
N PHE A 199 -6.98 -12.01 8.23
CA PHE A 199 -7.96 -11.78 7.17
C PHE A 199 -8.09 -13.02 6.26
N TRP A 200 -6.97 -13.61 5.85
CA TRP A 200 -6.92 -14.83 5.06
C TRP A 200 -7.32 -16.09 5.86
N GLY A 201 -7.30 -16.06 7.18
CA GLY A 201 -7.60 -17.21 8.03
C GLY A 201 -6.52 -18.30 7.97
N ILE A 202 -5.25 -17.94 7.75
CA ILE A 202 -4.14 -18.88 7.63
C ILE A 202 -3.53 -19.14 9.01
N ALA A 203 -3.53 -20.40 9.44
CA ALA A 203 -2.97 -20.81 10.73
C ALA A 203 -1.45 -20.96 10.69
N ASP A 204 -0.91 -21.59 9.64
CA ASP A 204 0.52 -21.82 9.46
C ASP A 204 1.24 -20.50 9.10
N LEU A 205 2.25 -20.13 9.90
CA LEU A 205 2.98 -18.86 9.76
C LEU A 205 3.83 -18.79 8.49
N HIS A 206 4.38 -19.93 8.06
CA HIS A 206 5.18 -19.98 6.85
C HIS A 206 4.29 -19.78 5.62
N THR A 207 3.14 -20.44 5.59
CA THR A 207 2.15 -20.27 4.54
C THR A 207 1.60 -18.84 4.50
N ALA A 208 1.35 -18.23 5.67
CA ALA A 208 0.97 -16.82 5.75
C ALA A 208 2.01 -15.90 5.13
N LEU A 209 3.30 -16.13 5.40
CA LEU A 209 4.39 -15.38 4.78
C LEU A 209 4.42 -15.57 3.25
N LEU A 210 4.25 -16.81 2.75
CA LEU A 210 4.25 -17.11 1.32
C LEU A 210 3.10 -16.39 0.60
N VAL A 211 1.90 -16.42 1.17
CA VAL A 211 0.74 -15.71 0.62
C VAL A 211 0.95 -14.20 0.66
N ASP A 212 1.47 -13.66 1.77
CA ASP A 212 1.76 -12.23 1.90
C ASP A 212 2.86 -11.78 0.91
N ALA A 213 3.84 -12.62 0.62
CA ALA A 213 4.89 -12.32 -0.36
C ALA A 213 4.37 -12.17 -1.80
N VAL A 214 3.18 -12.69 -2.11
CA VAL A 214 2.57 -12.62 -3.45
C VAL A 214 1.33 -11.74 -3.49
N CYS A 215 0.43 -11.89 -2.51
CA CYS A 215 -0.83 -11.17 -2.45
C CYS A 215 -0.73 -9.89 -1.61
N GLY A 216 0.25 -9.81 -0.69
CA GLY A 216 0.34 -8.73 0.29
C GLY A 216 -0.90 -8.70 1.18
N GLY A 217 -1.06 -7.61 1.91
CA GLY A 217 -2.28 -7.35 2.68
C GLY A 217 -3.43 -6.79 1.84
N ILE A 218 -3.66 -7.31 0.61
CA ILE A 218 -4.68 -6.82 -0.31
C ILE A 218 -5.93 -7.69 -0.24
N PRO A 219 -7.04 -7.23 0.40
CA PRO A 219 -8.22 -8.06 0.66
C PRO A 219 -8.88 -8.66 -0.59
N GLY A 220 -8.88 -7.92 -1.70
CA GLY A 220 -9.54 -8.35 -2.92
C GLY A 220 -8.92 -9.60 -3.57
N TYR A 221 -7.69 -9.97 -3.23
CA TYR A 221 -7.10 -11.22 -3.74
C TYR A 221 -7.70 -12.45 -3.09
N GLN A 222 -8.15 -12.38 -1.84
CA GLN A 222 -8.89 -13.46 -1.21
C GLN A 222 -10.22 -13.74 -1.93
N VAL A 223 -10.90 -12.69 -2.39
CA VAL A 223 -12.15 -12.85 -3.19
C VAL A 223 -11.86 -13.51 -4.52
N LEU A 224 -10.75 -13.15 -5.20
CA LEU A 224 -10.35 -13.79 -6.46
C LEU A 224 -9.87 -15.23 -6.28
N ALA A 225 -9.45 -15.59 -5.08
CA ALA A 225 -9.14 -16.97 -4.70
C ALA A 225 -10.39 -17.74 -4.23
N GLU A 226 -11.59 -17.19 -4.42
CA GLU A 226 -12.86 -17.79 -3.96
C GLU A 226 -12.85 -18.18 -2.47
N HIS A 227 -12.09 -17.43 -1.66
CA HIS A 227 -11.83 -17.72 -0.24
C HIS A 227 -11.11 -19.05 0.04
N ASP A 228 -10.55 -19.69 -1.00
CA ASP A 228 -9.73 -20.90 -0.86
C ASP A 228 -8.29 -20.52 -0.51
N ALA A 229 -8.05 -20.30 0.80
CA ALA A 229 -6.77 -19.91 1.33
C ALA A 229 -5.89 -21.13 1.57
N PRO A 230 -4.63 -21.17 1.07
CA PRO A 230 -3.71 -22.27 1.37
C PRO A 230 -3.43 -22.34 2.87
N GLN A 231 -3.43 -23.54 3.44
CA GLN A 231 -3.24 -23.78 4.88
C GLN A 231 -1.89 -24.43 5.19
N SER A 232 -1.14 -24.86 4.18
CA SER A 232 0.21 -25.43 4.29
C SER A 232 1.10 -24.96 3.14
N PRO A 233 2.43 -25.08 3.25
CA PRO A 233 3.34 -24.79 2.13
C PRO A 233 3.05 -25.63 0.87
N ALA A 234 2.55 -26.86 1.03
CA ALA A 234 2.14 -27.70 -0.10
C ALA A 234 0.89 -27.16 -0.79
N ASP A 235 -0.08 -26.66 -0.01
CA ASP A 235 -1.26 -26.00 -0.57
C ASP A 235 -0.88 -24.71 -1.29
N PHE A 236 0.13 -23.98 -0.80
CA PHE A 236 0.65 -22.82 -1.49
C PHE A 236 1.25 -23.17 -2.85
N ASP A 237 1.93 -24.31 -2.98
CA ASP A 237 2.40 -24.77 -4.30
C ASP A 237 1.24 -24.99 -5.27
N THR A 238 0.15 -25.58 -4.78
CA THR A 238 -1.09 -25.77 -5.56
C THR A 238 -1.74 -24.43 -5.90
N PHE A 239 -1.81 -23.50 -4.95
CA PHE A 239 -2.29 -22.14 -5.14
C PHE A 239 -1.47 -21.39 -6.20
N ALA A 240 -0.15 -21.53 -6.19
CA ALA A 240 0.73 -20.91 -7.17
C ALA A 240 0.51 -21.51 -8.58
N THR A 241 0.45 -22.83 -8.70
CA THR A 241 0.31 -23.50 -10.00
C THR A 241 -1.07 -23.33 -10.61
N ASN A 242 -2.13 -23.52 -9.82
CA ASN A 242 -3.51 -23.52 -10.32
C ASN A 242 -4.14 -22.13 -10.39
N GLY A 243 -3.61 -21.16 -9.60
CA GLY A 243 -4.08 -19.79 -9.55
C GLY A 243 -3.14 -18.81 -10.26
N LEU A 244 -1.98 -18.55 -9.63
CA LEU A 244 -1.08 -17.47 -10.04
C LEU A 244 -0.43 -17.66 -11.41
N LEU A 245 -0.23 -18.92 -11.84
CA LEU A 245 0.42 -19.29 -13.09
C LEU A 245 -0.55 -19.85 -14.15
N THR A 246 -1.84 -20.01 -13.84
CA THR A 246 -2.80 -20.57 -14.77
C THR A 246 -3.51 -19.48 -15.57
N PRO A 247 -3.31 -19.41 -16.91
CA PRO A 247 -4.04 -18.48 -17.76
C PRO A 247 -5.56 -18.68 -17.65
N GLY A 248 -6.29 -17.57 -17.56
CA GLY A 248 -7.75 -17.59 -17.39
C GLY A 248 -8.21 -17.64 -15.91
N HIS A 249 -7.36 -17.98 -14.97
CA HIS A 249 -7.70 -17.87 -13.56
C HIS A 249 -7.73 -16.38 -13.11
N PRO A 250 -8.69 -15.94 -12.26
CA PRO A 250 -8.79 -14.55 -11.80
C PRO A 250 -7.53 -14.02 -11.13
N LEU A 251 -6.73 -14.88 -10.48
CA LEU A 251 -5.44 -14.55 -9.86
C LEU A 251 -4.24 -14.67 -10.81
N TYR A 252 -4.46 -14.97 -12.10
CA TYR A 252 -3.32 -15.07 -13.02
C TYR A 252 -2.47 -13.79 -12.99
N SER A 253 -1.26 -13.89 -12.48
CA SER A 253 -0.43 -12.75 -12.12
C SER A 253 -0.09 -11.83 -13.28
N ARG A 254 0.01 -12.37 -14.51
CA ARG A 254 0.25 -11.57 -15.71
C ARG A 254 -0.95 -10.67 -16.04
N THR A 255 -2.15 -11.24 -16.10
CA THR A 255 -3.38 -10.49 -16.38
C THR A 255 -3.64 -9.46 -15.28
N GLU A 256 -3.44 -9.84 -14.02
CA GLU A 256 -3.60 -8.92 -12.89
C GLU A 256 -2.59 -7.76 -12.96
N THR A 257 -1.32 -8.04 -13.25
CA THR A 257 -0.31 -6.99 -13.43
C THR A 257 -0.67 -6.02 -14.56
N GLU A 258 -1.10 -6.55 -15.70
CA GLU A 258 -1.55 -5.73 -16.83
C GLU A 258 -2.73 -4.85 -16.46
N TYR A 259 -3.67 -5.40 -15.70
CA TYR A 259 -4.85 -4.69 -15.22
C TYR A 259 -4.48 -3.56 -14.24
N LEU A 260 -3.60 -3.82 -13.29
CA LEU A 260 -3.11 -2.81 -12.34
C LEU A 260 -2.43 -1.63 -13.04
N LEU A 261 -1.56 -1.90 -14.01
CA LEU A 261 -0.86 -0.84 -14.74
C LEU A 261 -1.75 -0.02 -15.68
N ARG A 262 -2.95 -0.52 -16.03
CA ARG A 262 -3.93 0.22 -16.84
C ARG A 262 -4.71 1.28 -16.06
N GLU A 263 -4.69 1.21 -14.74
CA GLU A 263 -5.48 2.13 -13.92
C GLU A 263 -4.98 3.57 -13.95
N ASP A 264 -3.66 3.73 -14.01
CA ASP A 264 -3.07 5.08 -14.04
C ASP A 264 -2.87 5.54 -15.49
N PRO A 265 -3.55 6.63 -15.92
CA PRO A 265 -3.45 7.14 -17.28
C PRO A 265 -2.02 7.53 -17.71
N ARG A 266 -1.14 7.82 -16.75
CA ARG A 266 0.27 8.16 -17.02
C ARG A 266 1.08 6.96 -17.49
N LEU A 267 0.56 5.73 -17.29
CA LEU A 267 1.21 4.49 -17.67
C LEU A 267 0.74 3.91 -19.01
N ASP A 268 0.17 4.74 -19.89
CA ASP A 268 -0.31 4.30 -21.22
C ASP A 268 0.77 3.63 -22.05
N GLN A 269 2.03 4.07 -21.96
CA GLN A 269 3.17 3.50 -22.67
C GLN A 269 3.79 2.30 -21.93
N ARG A 270 3.04 1.21 -21.82
CA ARG A 270 3.46 0.00 -21.08
C ARG A 270 4.80 -0.58 -21.53
N ALA A 271 5.09 -0.52 -22.84
CA ALA A 271 6.38 -0.95 -23.40
C ALA A 271 7.58 -0.25 -22.73
N THR A 272 7.37 0.93 -22.15
CA THR A 272 8.41 1.67 -21.42
C THR A 272 8.54 1.15 -19.98
N TYR A 273 7.44 0.84 -19.30
CA TYR A 273 7.43 0.58 -17.85
C TYR A 273 7.69 -0.89 -17.48
N TYR A 274 7.24 -1.84 -18.29
CA TYR A 274 7.48 -3.27 -18.05
C TYR A 274 8.95 -3.64 -17.91
N PRO A 275 9.85 -3.23 -18.83
CA PRO A 275 11.28 -3.51 -18.69
C PRO A 275 11.91 -2.90 -17.43
N LEU A 276 11.46 -1.71 -17.00
CA LEU A 276 11.92 -1.09 -15.75
C LEU A 276 11.56 -1.93 -14.53
N LEU A 277 10.31 -2.41 -14.45
CA LEU A 277 9.86 -3.28 -13.37
C LEU A 277 10.68 -4.58 -13.34
N GLY A 278 10.91 -5.20 -14.51
CA GLY A 278 11.73 -6.40 -14.62
C GLY A 278 13.18 -6.17 -14.21
N ALA A 279 13.77 -5.04 -14.60
CA ALA A 279 15.15 -4.69 -14.20
C ALA A 279 15.27 -4.50 -12.69
N MET A 280 14.30 -3.82 -12.06
CA MET A 280 14.26 -3.62 -10.59
C MET A 280 14.11 -4.95 -9.84
N VAL A 281 13.18 -5.81 -10.25
CA VAL A 281 12.96 -7.12 -9.64
C VAL A 281 14.19 -8.02 -9.81
N GLY A 282 14.88 -7.92 -10.94
CA GLY A 282 16.15 -8.61 -11.20
C GLY A 282 17.35 -8.03 -10.45
N GLY A 283 17.16 -7.05 -9.55
CA GLY A 283 18.20 -6.55 -8.64
C GLY A 283 18.92 -5.26 -9.08
N ALA A 284 18.56 -4.65 -10.22
CA ALA A 284 19.04 -3.31 -10.55
C ALA A 284 18.25 -2.28 -9.71
N THR A 285 18.96 -1.47 -8.93
CA THR A 285 18.28 -0.59 -7.95
C THR A 285 18.44 0.89 -8.25
N THR A 286 19.52 1.31 -8.88
CA THR A 286 19.76 2.70 -9.22
C THR A 286 19.29 3.04 -10.64
N PRO A 287 18.94 4.31 -10.96
CA PRO A 287 18.56 4.69 -12.33
C PRO A 287 19.64 4.34 -13.39
N THR A 288 20.91 4.35 -12.99
CA THR A 288 22.03 3.98 -13.88
C THR A 288 22.03 2.47 -14.16
N GLU A 289 21.91 1.64 -13.14
CA GLU A 289 21.89 0.18 -13.29
C GLU A 289 20.64 -0.29 -14.06
N ILE A 290 19.46 0.29 -13.72
CA ILE A 290 18.20 0.00 -14.41
C ILE A 290 18.31 0.39 -15.89
N GLY A 291 18.79 1.61 -16.17
CA GLY A 291 18.97 2.11 -17.53
C GLY A 291 19.93 1.23 -18.34
N ALA A 292 21.08 0.86 -17.77
CA ALA A 292 22.05 -0.02 -18.42
C ALA A 292 21.43 -1.40 -18.78
N ARG A 293 20.59 -1.96 -17.90
CA ARG A 293 19.94 -3.26 -18.11
C ARG A 293 18.89 -3.25 -19.24
N ILE A 294 18.24 -2.11 -19.47
CA ILE A 294 17.19 -1.97 -20.50
C ILE A 294 17.64 -1.18 -21.74
N GLY A 295 18.92 -0.82 -21.83
CA GLY A 295 19.46 -0.06 -22.95
C GLY A 295 18.97 1.39 -23.05
N LYS A 296 18.68 2.04 -21.91
CA LYS A 296 18.22 3.44 -21.84
C LYS A 296 19.19 4.31 -21.05
N GLU A 297 19.24 5.59 -21.41
CA GLU A 297 20.01 6.57 -20.65
C GLU A 297 19.44 6.82 -19.24
N ARG A 298 20.32 7.25 -18.34
CA ARG A 298 19.98 7.53 -16.95
C ARG A 298 18.86 8.56 -16.79
N SER A 299 18.88 9.63 -17.60
CA SER A 299 17.87 10.72 -17.54
C SER A 299 16.48 10.23 -17.90
N ALA A 300 16.34 9.50 -19.00
CA ALA A 300 15.07 8.90 -19.42
C ALA A 300 14.58 7.87 -18.42
N THR A 301 15.49 7.07 -17.84
CA THR A 301 15.18 6.09 -16.80
C THR A 301 14.70 6.78 -15.52
N ALA A 302 15.36 7.86 -15.08
CA ALA A 302 14.97 8.60 -13.89
C ALA A 302 13.55 9.19 -14.00
N HIS A 303 13.23 9.80 -15.15
CA HIS A 303 11.88 10.32 -15.40
C HIS A 303 10.81 9.20 -15.38
N ALA A 304 11.06 8.08 -16.03
CA ALA A 304 10.12 6.95 -16.02
C ALA A 304 9.93 6.36 -14.61
N LEU A 305 10.98 6.34 -13.77
CA LEU A 305 10.89 5.93 -12.37
C LEU A 305 10.06 6.91 -11.53
N GLU A 306 10.14 8.21 -11.80
CA GLU A 306 9.29 9.22 -11.13
C GLU A 306 7.81 9.00 -11.46
N VAL A 307 7.48 8.66 -12.70
CA VAL A 307 6.11 8.33 -13.10
C VAL A 307 5.62 7.05 -12.38
N LEU A 308 6.45 6.00 -12.36
CA LEU A 308 6.13 4.77 -11.62
C LEU A 308 5.98 5.01 -10.12
N GLU A 309 6.79 5.89 -9.54
CA GLU A 309 6.71 6.26 -8.12
C GLU A 309 5.41 7.01 -7.81
N ALA A 310 5.05 7.98 -8.64
CA ALA A 310 3.79 8.73 -8.50
C ALA A 310 2.56 7.82 -8.62
N ALA A 311 2.62 6.81 -9.51
CA ALA A 311 1.58 5.79 -9.67
C ALA A 311 1.62 4.69 -8.57
N GLY A 312 2.64 4.68 -7.70
CA GLY A 312 2.79 3.72 -6.61
C GLY A 312 3.35 2.35 -7.00
N TYR A 313 3.92 2.21 -8.20
CA TYR A 313 4.53 0.96 -8.69
C TYR A 313 6.05 0.91 -8.56
N ALA A 314 6.68 2.02 -8.23
CA ALA A 314 8.04 2.08 -7.72
C ALA A 314 8.06 2.79 -6.37
N ARG A 315 9.01 2.46 -5.53
CA ARG A 315 9.26 3.14 -4.26
C ARG A 315 10.75 3.43 -4.12
N ARG A 316 11.07 4.66 -3.74
CA ARG A 316 12.43 5.01 -3.36
C ARG A 316 12.79 4.34 -2.03
N ASP A 317 13.91 3.68 -2.03
CA ASP A 317 14.52 3.08 -0.85
C ASP A 317 15.85 3.79 -0.60
N GLN A 318 15.87 4.68 0.37
CA GLN A 318 17.03 5.52 0.68
C GLN A 318 17.81 4.91 1.83
N ASP A 319 19.14 4.93 1.71
CA ASP A 319 20.03 4.56 2.80
C ASP A 319 19.73 5.44 4.05
N LEU A 320 19.63 4.79 5.22
CA LEU A 320 19.24 5.47 6.45
C LEU A 320 20.32 6.44 6.95
N LEU A 321 21.59 6.11 6.75
CA LEU A 321 22.72 6.88 7.29
C LEU A 321 23.42 7.73 6.23
N LYS A 322 23.39 7.33 4.97
CA LYS A 322 24.20 7.98 3.92
C LYS A 322 23.35 8.71 2.88
N LYS A 323 23.91 9.88 2.43
CA LYS A 323 23.40 10.58 1.25
C LYS A 323 23.94 9.88 0.00
N ARG A 324 23.11 9.03 -0.60
CA ARG A 324 23.40 8.36 -1.88
C ARG A 324 22.29 8.63 -2.88
N SER A 325 22.56 8.31 -4.14
CA SER A 325 21.50 8.19 -5.13
C SER A 325 20.46 7.20 -4.61
N PRO A 326 19.17 7.54 -4.68
CA PRO A 326 18.12 6.64 -4.21
C PRO A 326 18.18 5.35 -5.02
N SER A 327 17.96 4.23 -4.35
CA SER A 327 17.59 2.98 -4.99
C SER A 327 16.07 2.91 -5.14
N TYR A 328 15.63 2.10 -6.09
CA TYR A 328 14.21 1.89 -6.36
C TYR A 328 13.88 0.41 -6.22
N LEU A 329 12.69 0.12 -5.75
CA LEU A 329 12.16 -1.23 -5.65
C LEU A 329 10.70 -1.26 -6.11
N VAL A 330 10.23 -2.44 -6.50
CA VAL A 330 8.83 -2.70 -6.83
C VAL A 330 8.10 -3.04 -5.53
N PRO A 331 7.22 -2.15 -5.01
CA PRO A 331 6.55 -2.39 -3.74
C PRO A 331 5.44 -3.42 -3.85
N ASP A 332 4.87 -3.60 -5.04
CA ASP A 332 3.75 -4.48 -5.29
C ASP A 332 4.15 -5.95 -5.33
N PRO A 333 3.61 -6.81 -4.45
CA PRO A 333 3.95 -8.23 -4.41
C PRO A 333 3.55 -8.99 -5.68
N MET A 334 2.36 -8.74 -6.23
CA MET A 334 1.86 -9.41 -7.42
C MET A 334 2.69 -9.06 -8.67
N ILE A 335 3.03 -7.78 -8.82
CA ILE A 335 3.92 -7.33 -9.90
C ILE A 335 5.31 -7.96 -9.76
N ARG A 336 5.84 -8.02 -8.53
CA ARG A 336 7.13 -8.65 -8.25
C ARG A 336 7.12 -10.14 -8.62
N PHE A 337 6.08 -10.87 -8.20
CA PHE A 337 5.89 -12.27 -8.57
C PHE A 337 5.80 -12.45 -10.08
N ASN A 338 4.99 -11.64 -10.76
CA ASN A 338 4.85 -11.69 -12.21
C ASN A 338 6.20 -11.50 -12.93
N GLN A 339 7.00 -10.52 -12.51
CA GLN A 339 8.31 -10.24 -13.14
C GLN A 339 9.36 -11.31 -12.85
N ALA A 340 9.39 -11.83 -11.61
CA ALA A 340 10.39 -12.81 -11.18
C ALA A 340 10.08 -14.24 -11.64
N VAL A 341 8.79 -14.59 -11.70
CA VAL A 341 8.31 -15.97 -11.87
C VAL A 341 7.57 -16.14 -13.20
N THR A 342 6.48 -15.42 -13.41
CA THR A 342 5.55 -15.69 -14.51
C THR A 342 6.14 -15.36 -15.87
N ILE A 343 6.74 -14.17 -16.03
CA ILE A 343 7.32 -13.74 -17.31
C ILE A 343 8.43 -14.68 -17.77
N PRO A 344 9.44 -15.05 -16.93
CA PRO A 344 10.49 -15.97 -17.37
C PRO A 344 9.98 -17.38 -17.72
N GLN A 345 8.85 -17.80 -17.17
CA GLN A 345 8.25 -19.11 -17.38
C GLN A 345 7.12 -19.12 -18.42
N THR A 346 6.88 -18.01 -19.11
CA THR A 346 5.80 -17.88 -20.12
C THR A 346 5.75 -19.07 -21.11
N PRO A 347 6.87 -19.58 -21.68
CA PRO A 347 6.79 -20.69 -22.63
C PRO A 347 6.22 -21.98 -22.01
N LEU A 348 6.53 -22.28 -20.75
CA LEU A 348 5.97 -23.45 -20.05
C LEU A 348 4.49 -23.24 -19.68
N ILE A 349 4.15 -22.05 -19.27
CA ILE A 349 2.77 -21.68 -18.91
C ILE A 349 1.86 -21.76 -20.14
N GLU A 350 2.27 -21.21 -21.28
CA GLU A 350 1.53 -21.27 -22.54
C GLU A 350 1.40 -22.69 -23.07
N ALA A 351 2.35 -23.56 -22.75
CA ALA A 351 2.29 -24.98 -23.05
C ALA A 351 1.46 -25.80 -22.05
N GLY A 352 0.79 -25.16 -21.07
CA GLY A 352 0.00 -25.82 -20.03
C GLY A 352 0.83 -26.58 -18.99
N ARG A 353 2.13 -26.24 -18.84
CA ARG A 353 3.08 -26.91 -17.93
C ARG A 353 3.32 -26.09 -16.65
N CYS A 354 2.27 -25.57 -16.02
CA CYS A 354 2.35 -24.68 -14.87
C CYS A 354 3.09 -25.30 -13.68
N GLN A 355 2.92 -26.60 -13.42
CA GLN A 355 3.66 -27.30 -12.37
C GLN A 355 5.19 -27.24 -12.60
N ARG A 356 5.61 -27.56 -13.82
CA ARG A 356 7.04 -27.51 -14.19
C ARG A 356 7.58 -26.07 -14.18
N ALA A 357 6.75 -25.09 -14.58
CA ALA A 357 7.08 -23.68 -14.52
C ALA A 357 7.36 -23.24 -13.07
N TRP A 358 6.51 -23.65 -12.14
CA TRP A 358 6.68 -23.38 -10.71
C TRP A 358 7.94 -24.02 -10.15
N GLU A 359 8.18 -25.28 -10.43
CA GLU A 359 9.38 -26.00 -9.99
C GLU A 359 10.67 -25.30 -10.45
N GLN A 360 10.73 -24.88 -11.71
CA GLN A 360 11.90 -24.16 -12.24
C GLN A 360 12.05 -22.73 -11.68
N ALA A 361 10.94 -22.08 -11.32
CA ALA A 361 10.94 -20.72 -10.83
C ALA A 361 11.24 -20.61 -9.32
N ARG A 362 11.19 -21.70 -8.54
CA ARG A 362 11.41 -21.67 -7.08
C ARG A 362 12.68 -20.93 -6.63
N PRO A 363 13.85 -21.08 -7.28
CA PRO A 363 15.04 -20.31 -6.87
C PRO A 363 14.87 -18.81 -7.07
N ALA A 364 14.23 -18.40 -8.18
CA ALA A 364 13.94 -16.99 -8.44
C ALA A 364 12.88 -16.45 -7.48
N PHE A 365 11.84 -17.21 -7.19
CA PHE A 365 10.85 -16.87 -6.16
C PHE A 365 11.52 -16.65 -4.80
N GLN A 366 12.38 -17.58 -4.37
CA GLN A 366 13.08 -17.48 -3.10
C GLN A 366 13.97 -16.23 -3.01
N SER A 367 14.76 -15.95 -4.05
CA SER A 367 15.75 -14.86 -4.03
C SER A 367 15.19 -13.48 -4.39
N GLN A 368 14.19 -13.40 -5.29
CA GLN A 368 13.70 -12.13 -5.82
C GLN A 368 12.31 -11.73 -5.27
N VAL A 369 11.57 -12.66 -4.66
CA VAL A 369 10.25 -12.39 -4.07
C VAL A 369 10.29 -12.55 -2.57
N LEU A 370 10.56 -13.76 -2.07
CA LEU A 370 10.44 -14.08 -0.65
C LEU A 370 11.53 -13.42 0.20
N GLY A 371 12.79 -13.46 -0.22
CA GLY A 371 13.90 -12.83 0.51
C GLY A 371 13.70 -11.35 0.74
N PRO A 372 13.54 -10.53 -0.32
CA PRO A 372 13.28 -9.09 -0.18
C PRO A 372 11.97 -8.77 0.58
N HIS A 373 10.97 -9.65 0.49
CA HIS A 373 9.73 -9.50 1.24
C HIS A 373 9.97 -9.72 2.74
N PHE A 374 10.71 -10.75 3.12
CA PHE A 374 11.05 -11.04 4.52
C PHE A 374 11.87 -9.90 5.17
N GLU A 375 12.83 -9.31 4.45
CA GLU A 375 13.53 -8.11 4.89
C GLU A 375 12.57 -6.92 5.09
N HIS A 376 11.58 -6.79 4.19
CA HIS A 376 10.55 -5.76 4.34
C HIS A 376 9.71 -5.98 5.61
N LEU A 377 9.30 -7.22 5.90
CA LEU A 377 8.56 -7.55 7.13
C LEU A 377 9.38 -7.30 8.39
N ALA A 378 10.68 -7.61 8.37
CA ALA A 378 11.57 -7.30 9.49
C ALA A 378 11.63 -5.78 9.77
N ARG A 379 11.72 -4.94 8.71
CA ARG A 379 11.66 -3.48 8.85
C ARG A 379 10.29 -2.99 9.30
N GLU A 380 9.21 -3.60 8.83
CA GLU A 380 7.85 -3.24 9.24
C GLU A 380 7.60 -3.59 10.70
N TRP A 381 8.02 -4.79 11.14
CA TRP A 381 7.97 -5.20 12.54
C TRP A 381 8.76 -4.24 13.43
N THR A 382 9.98 -3.90 13.06
CA THR A 382 10.82 -2.95 13.81
C THR A 382 10.19 -1.57 13.93
N ARG A 383 9.47 -1.12 12.90
CA ARG A 383 8.81 0.20 12.90
C ARG A 383 7.53 0.21 13.73
N ARG A 384 6.74 -0.85 13.69
CA ARG A 384 5.37 -0.86 14.25
C ARG A 384 5.27 -1.47 15.63
N TRP A 385 6.05 -2.53 15.90
CA TRP A 385 5.86 -3.34 17.10
C TRP A 385 7.09 -3.44 18.00
N ALA A 386 8.28 -3.28 17.47
CA ALA A 386 9.50 -3.39 18.30
C ALA A 386 9.49 -2.42 19.50
N PRO A 387 9.03 -1.17 19.40
CA PRO A 387 8.96 -0.27 20.56
C PRO A 387 8.06 -0.78 21.69
N ASP A 388 7.00 -1.49 21.37
CA ASP A 388 6.04 -2.03 22.36
C ASP A 388 6.44 -3.43 22.85
N GLU A 389 7.17 -4.20 22.03
CA GLU A 389 7.52 -5.61 22.29
C GLU A 389 8.95 -5.79 22.83
N VAL A 390 9.85 -4.81 22.66
CA VAL A 390 11.25 -4.88 23.08
C VAL A 390 11.57 -3.76 24.08
N PRO A 391 11.85 -4.10 25.35
CA PRO A 391 12.17 -3.11 26.36
C PRO A 391 13.37 -2.22 25.95
N GLY A 392 13.22 -0.91 26.13
CA GLY A 392 14.29 0.07 25.84
C GLY A 392 14.42 0.46 24.37
N LEU A 393 13.57 -0.03 23.48
CA LEU A 393 13.43 0.53 22.14
C LEU A 393 12.30 1.56 22.08
N ASP A 394 12.52 2.62 21.31
CA ASP A 394 11.57 3.70 21.06
C ASP A 394 11.27 3.82 19.57
N PHE A 395 10.20 4.56 19.23
CA PHE A 395 9.87 4.89 17.86
C PHE A 395 10.95 5.79 17.23
N GLY A 396 11.38 5.43 16.03
CA GLY A 396 12.39 6.15 15.28
C GLY A 396 12.35 5.81 13.79
N TRP A 397 13.27 6.38 13.04
CA TRP A 397 13.41 6.08 11.62
C TRP A 397 13.98 4.67 11.42
N VAL A 398 13.29 3.86 10.65
CA VAL A 398 13.70 2.49 10.28
C VAL A 398 14.00 2.42 8.80
N GLY A 399 15.14 1.84 8.45
CA GLY A 399 15.55 1.63 7.08
C GLY A 399 16.70 0.62 6.98
N ARG A 400 17.22 0.42 5.77
CA ARG A 400 18.48 -0.30 5.56
C ARG A 400 19.64 0.67 5.50
N THR A 401 20.85 0.18 5.72
CA THR A 401 22.07 0.96 5.51
C THR A 401 23.23 0.10 5.05
N GLU A 402 24.09 0.67 4.23
CA GLU A 402 25.34 0.05 3.79
C GLU A 402 26.53 0.69 4.50
N VAL A 403 27.29 -0.09 5.19
CA VAL A 403 28.45 0.35 6.00
C VAL A 403 29.74 -0.06 5.28
N PRO A 404 30.58 0.90 4.84
CA PRO A 404 31.88 0.57 4.25
C PRO A 404 32.83 0.06 5.31
N ASP A 405 33.61 -0.97 4.94
CA ASP A 405 34.77 -1.46 5.67
C ASP A 405 36.03 -1.18 4.85
N PRO A 406 36.71 -0.06 5.08
CA PRO A 406 37.91 0.29 4.32
C PRO A 406 39.07 -0.69 4.53
N ALA A 407 39.15 -1.31 5.73
CA ALA A 407 40.20 -2.27 6.05
C ALA A 407 40.08 -3.56 5.23
N ALA A 408 38.86 -4.07 5.12
CA ALA A 408 38.57 -5.25 4.30
C ALA A 408 38.30 -4.90 2.82
N ARG A 409 38.31 -3.62 2.42
CA ARG A 409 37.97 -3.12 1.08
C ARG A 409 36.61 -3.64 0.58
N THR A 410 35.65 -3.75 1.47
CA THR A 410 34.31 -4.26 1.22
C THR A 410 33.26 -3.34 1.81
N LYS A 411 31.99 -3.72 1.63
CA LYS A 411 30.86 -3.06 2.23
C LYS A 411 29.96 -4.12 2.86
N HIS A 412 29.40 -3.79 4.00
CA HIS A 412 28.42 -4.63 4.68
C HIS A 412 27.06 -3.95 4.67
N GLU A 413 26.00 -4.70 4.44
CA GLU A 413 24.64 -4.20 4.52
C GLU A 413 24.00 -4.65 5.84
N ALA A 414 23.31 -3.71 6.51
CA ALA A 414 22.35 -4.00 7.54
C ALA A 414 20.94 -3.89 6.93
N ASP A 415 20.20 -4.98 6.94
CA ASP A 415 18.86 -5.06 6.36
C ASP A 415 17.86 -4.19 7.15
N VAL A 416 18.12 -4.05 8.45
CA VAL A 416 17.33 -3.25 9.38
C VAL A 416 18.25 -2.37 10.22
N ALA A 417 17.96 -1.08 10.29
CA ALA A 417 18.58 -0.17 11.25
C ALA A 417 17.50 0.75 11.81
N LEU A 418 17.54 1.05 13.11
CA LEU A 418 16.65 1.96 13.82
C LEU A 418 17.47 3.09 14.44
N LEU A 419 17.09 4.33 14.14
CA LEU A 419 17.67 5.53 14.75
C LEU A 419 17.02 5.86 16.10
N GLY A 420 17.73 6.62 16.92
CA GLY A 420 17.20 7.13 18.18
C GLY A 420 16.01 8.09 17.99
N PRO A 421 15.19 8.29 19.05
CA PRO A 421 14.05 9.21 19.01
C PRO A 421 14.46 10.63 18.63
N GLY A 422 13.66 11.29 17.79
CA GLY A 422 13.89 12.67 17.36
C GLY A 422 15.06 12.87 16.38
N GLU A 423 15.79 11.82 16.03
CA GLU A 423 16.88 11.90 15.06
C GLU A 423 16.38 11.82 13.62
N SER A 424 17.04 12.53 12.71
CA SER A 424 16.72 12.52 11.28
C SER A 424 17.71 11.69 10.48
N PRO A 425 17.26 10.98 9.41
CA PRO A 425 18.14 10.22 8.54
C PRO A 425 19.23 11.06 7.88
N ARG A 426 20.31 10.41 7.45
CA ARG A 426 21.37 10.95 6.60
C ARG A 426 22.11 12.18 7.18
N GLN A 427 22.23 12.21 8.47
CA GLN A 427 23.06 13.19 9.20
C GLN A 427 24.21 12.46 9.91
N ALA A 428 25.28 13.18 10.23
CA ALA A 428 26.42 12.62 10.97
C ALA A 428 26.08 12.32 12.43
N HIS A 429 26.83 11.39 13.04
CA HIS A 429 26.80 11.11 14.48
C HIS A 429 25.42 10.74 15.04
N ARG A 430 24.69 9.83 14.33
CA ARG A 430 23.40 9.33 14.79
C ARG A 430 23.53 8.28 15.89
N THR A 431 22.52 8.20 16.75
CA THR A 431 22.37 7.11 17.70
C THR A 431 21.71 5.95 16.98
N ILE A 432 22.34 4.80 16.98
CA ILE A 432 21.81 3.56 16.42
C ILE A 432 21.23 2.74 17.57
N ARG A 433 19.91 2.51 17.55
CA ARG A 433 19.21 1.77 18.60
C ARG A 433 19.08 0.29 18.27
N LEU A 434 18.98 -0.05 16.98
CA LEU A 434 18.94 -1.44 16.52
C LEU A 434 19.69 -1.59 15.20
N LEU A 435 20.43 -2.69 15.06
CA LEU A 435 20.98 -3.20 13.81
C LEU A 435 20.47 -4.62 13.60
N GLY A 436 20.00 -4.94 12.40
CA GLY A 436 19.42 -6.23 12.11
C GLY A 436 19.81 -6.81 10.75
N GLU A 437 19.86 -8.13 10.70
CA GLU A 437 20.04 -8.98 9.51
C GLU A 437 18.80 -9.84 9.35
N ALA A 438 18.21 -9.90 8.16
CA ALA A 438 17.01 -10.68 7.87
C ALA A 438 17.29 -11.70 6.76
N LYS A 439 17.09 -13.00 7.03
CA LYS A 439 17.38 -14.06 6.08
C LYS A 439 16.24 -15.07 5.97
N ALA A 440 15.71 -15.19 4.76
CA ALA A 440 14.71 -16.19 4.37
C ALA A 440 15.31 -17.46 3.76
N THR A 441 16.62 -17.72 3.98
CA THR A 441 17.30 -18.91 3.46
C THR A 441 16.95 -20.16 4.27
N ALA A 442 17.08 -21.34 3.67
CA ALA A 442 16.70 -22.62 4.27
C ALA A 442 17.47 -23.01 5.55
N ALA A 443 18.68 -22.45 5.74
CA ALA A 443 19.49 -22.78 6.93
C ALA A 443 19.16 -21.87 8.12
N PRO A 444 19.09 -22.40 9.35
CA PRO A 444 19.00 -21.60 10.57
C PRO A 444 20.20 -20.65 10.70
N ARG A 445 20.03 -19.54 11.43
CA ARG A 445 21.12 -18.58 11.70
C ARG A 445 21.97 -19.02 12.88
N GLY A 446 23.25 -18.65 12.84
CA GLY A 446 24.26 -19.07 13.83
C GLY A 446 25.08 -17.91 14.37
N ILE A 447 26.07 -18.23 15.18
CA ILE A 447 26.94 -17.25 15.85
C ILE A 447 27.66 -16.33 14.85
N LYS A 448 28.04 -16.82 13.68
CA LYS A 448 28.69 -16.02 12.64
C LYS A 448 27.82 -14.87 12.13
N ASP A 449 26.51 -15.05 12.12
CA ASP A 449 25.58 -13.96 11.73
C ASP A 449 25.56 -12.86 12.80
N LEU A 450 25.66 -13.22 14.08
CA LEU A 450 25.78 -12.28 15.19
C LEU A 450 27.13 -11.55 15.17
N GLU A 451 28.24 -12.27 15.01
CA GLU A 451 29.60 -11.70 14.88
C GLU A 451 29.65 -10.64 13.76
N ARG A 452 28.94 -10.89 12.65
CA ARG A 452 28.82 -9.92 11.58
C ARG A 452 28.10 -8.64 12.01
N LEU A 453 27.02 -8.72 12.78
CA LEU A 453 26.32 -7.55 13.31
C LEU A 453 27.17 -6.82 14.34
N GLU A 454 27.91 -7.51 15.17
CA GLU A 454 28.90 -6.93 16.11
C GLU A 454 29.95 -6.13 15.36
N HIS A 455 30.52 -6.73 14.30
CA HIS A 455 31.48 -6.04 13.45
C HIS A 455 30.88 -4.79 12.79
N LEU A 456 29.65 -4.84 12.32
CA LEU A 456 28.93 -3.68 11.78
C LEU A 456 28.73 -2.58 12.82
N ARG A 457 28.36 -2.93 14.05
CA ARG A 457 28.23 -2.01 15.16
C ARG A 457 29.55 -1.28 15.44
N ASP A 458 30.65 -2.02 15.46
CA ASP A 458 31.99 -1.48 15.69
C ASP A 458 32.45 -0.58 14.54
N LEU A 459 32.12 -0.91 13.29
CA LEU A 459 32.39 -0.07 12.14
C LEU A 459 31.63 1.26 12.23
N LEU A 460 30.38 1.24 12.63
CA LEU A 460 29.56 2.45 12.83
C LEU A 460 30.09 3.31 13.97
N ALA A 461 30.53 2.71 15.09
CA ALA A 461 31.17 3.42 16.18
C ALA A 461 32.46 4.13 15.71
N ARG A 462 33.32 3.45 14.94
CA ARG A 462 34.52 4.05 14.35
C ARG A 462 34.20 5.19 13.36
N GLN A 463 33.03 5.18 12.73
CA GLN A 463 32.53 6.27 11.88
C GLN A 463 31.88 7.42 12.66
N GLY A 464 31.91 7.36 14.00
CA GLY A 464 31.40 8.42 14.89
C GLY A 464 29.90 8.35 15.18
N HIS A 465 29.24 7.25 14.88
CA HIS A 465 27.89 7.00 15.34
C HIS A 465 27.88 6.52 16.80
N ARG A 466 26.83 6.89 17.53
CA ARG A 466 26.62 6.38 18.90
C ARG A 466 25.96 5.03 18.84
N THR A 467 26.70 3.99 19.26
CA THR A 467 26.24 2.59 19.22
C THR A 467 26.13 1.96 20.60
N GLU A 468 26.26 2.76 21.67
CA GLU A 468 26.05 2.29 23.04
C GLU A 468 24.59 1.87 23.23
N GLY A 469 24.39 0.65 23.73
CA GLY A 469 23.06 0.07 23.91
C GLY A 469 22.33 -0.28 22.60
N THR A 470 23.06 -0.42 21.47
CA THR A 470 22.47 -0.91 20.22
C THR A 470 22.07 -2.37 20.35
N VAL A 471 20.83 -2.68 20.11
CA VAL A 471 20.29 -4.04 20.00
C VAL A 471 20.68 -4.66 18.66
N LEU A 472 21.22 -5.90 18.70
CA LEU A 472 21.56 -6.68 17.52
C LEU A 472 20.44 -7.69 17.26
N ALA A 473 19.68 -7.50 16.18
CA ALA A 473 18.52 -8.29 15.86
C ALA A 473 18.77 -9.25 14.69
N LEU A 474 18.56 -10.54 14.89
CA LEU A 474 18.59 -11.52 13.83
C LEU A 474 17.17 -11.99 13.52
N PHE A 475 16.76 -11.81 12.25
CA PHE A 475 15.48 -12.28 11.74
C PHE A 475 15.69 -13.51 10.87
N SER A 476 15.05 -14.62 11.20
CA SER A 476 15.24 -15.90 10.50
C SER A 476 13.93 -16.60 10.20
N LEU A 477 13.75 -16.96 8.91
CA LEU A 477 12.60 -17.78 8.49
C LEU A 477 12.65 -19.19 9.07
N HIS A 478 13.86 -19.79 9.16
CA HIS A 478 14.06 -21.18 9.59
C HIS A 478 14.67 -21.29 10.99
N GLY A 479 14.61 -20.21 11.79
CA GLY A 479 15.04 -20.22 13.18
C GLY A 479 16.55 -20.13 13.38
N PHE A 480 17.01 -20.58 14.54
CA PHE A 480 18.36 -20.34 15.03
C PHE A 480 18.98 -21.62 15.58
N TRP A 481 20.28 -21.78 15.40
CA TRP A 481 21.03 -22.88 15.99
C TRP A 481 21.02 -22.82 17.52
N PRO A 482 21.10 -23.97 18.23
CA PRO A 482 21.04 -24.02 19.70
C PRO A 482 22.11 -23.19 20.41
N ASP A 483 23.33 -23.16 19.87
CA ASP A 483 24.45 -22.38 20.40
C ASP A 483 24.19 -20.88 20.39
N LEU A 484 23.62 -20.35 19.30
CA LEU A 484 23.20 -18.94 19.22
C LEU A 484 22.06 -18.65 20.19
N LYS A 485 21.08 -19.54 20.33
CA LYS A 485 19.98 -19.38 21.31
C LYS A 485 20.50 -19.33 22.74
N ALA A 486 21.45 -20.23 23.08
CA ALA A 486 22.08 -20.25 24.40
C ALA A 486 22.86 -18.95 24.67
N LEU A 487 23.60 -18.47 23.70
CA LEU A 487 24.33 -17.21 23.81
C LEU A 487 23.40 -16.02 23.98
N ALA A 488 22.34 -15.91 23.17
CA ALA A 488 21.37 -14.82 23.23
C ALA A 488 20.59 -14.79 24.56
N ALA A 489 20.34 -15.93 25.17
CA ALA A 489 19.66 -16.02 26.47
C ALA A 489 20.42 -15.33 27.63
N HIS A 490 21.72 -15.04 27.46
CA HIS A 490 22.58 -14.38 28.45
C HIS A 490 22.98 -12.95 28.03
N ARG A 491 22.32 -12.41 26.99
CA ARG A 491 22.66 -11.10 26.41
C ARG A 491 21.41 -10.26 26.17
N ASP A 492 21.30 -9.15 26.88
CA ASP A 492 20.19 -8.20 26.74
C ASP A 492 20.25 -7.38 25.44
N ASP A 493 21.41 -7.35 24.77
CA ASP A 493 21.61 -6.63 23.51
C ASP A 493 21.42 -7.51 22.26
N VAL A 494 20.96 -8.77 22.40
CA VAL A 494 20.74 -9.68 21.27
C VAL A 494 19.28 -10.11 21.19
N LEU A 495 18.67 -9.90 20.02
CA LEU A 495 17.29 -10.25 19.75
C LEU A 495 17.21 -11.29 18.63
N LEU A 496 16.51 -12.39 18.88
CA LEU A 496 16.27 -13.45 17.91
C LEU A 496 14.78 -13.49 17.54
N ASN A 497 14.47 -13.08 16.32
CA ASN A 497 13.10 -13.02 15.81
C ASN A 497 12.88 -14.06 14.71
N GLY A 498 12.07 -15.08 14.99
CA GLY A 498 11.50 -15.99 14.00
C GLY A 498 10.11 -15.53 13.53
N LEU A 499 9.43 -16.40 12.81
CA LEU A 499 8.04 -16.15 12.41
C LEU A 499 7.09 -15.95 13.60
N PRO A 500 7.17 -16.73 14.69
CA PRO A 500 6.30 -16.51 15.85
C PRO A 500 6.41 -15.10 16.43
N GLU A 501 7.62 -14.57 16.56
CA GLU A 501 7.86 -13.22 17.08
C GLU A 501 7.37 -12.15 16.10
N LEU A 502 7.62 -12.33 14.80
CA LEU A 502 7.13 -11.41 13.76
C LEU A 502 5.61 -11.32 13.74
N TYR A 503 4.91 -12.45 13.81
CA TYR A 503 3.44 -12.49 13.77
C TYR A 503 2.77 -12.21 15.13
N GLY A 504 3.54 -11.89 16.17
CA GLY A 504 3.05 -11.76 17.53
C GLY A 504 2.79 -13.14 18.12
N ARG A 505 3.43 -13.44 19.25
CA ARG A 505 3.14 -14.68 20.00
C ARG A 505 1.64 -14.72 20.21
N THR A 506 0.98 -15.72 19.65
CA THR A 506 -0.40 -16.00 20.02
C THR A 506 -0.38 -16.30 21.51
N PRO A 507 -1.16 -15.62 22.38
CA PRO A 507 -1.33 -16.07 23.75
C PRO A 507 -1.78 -17.53 23.66
N ALA A 508 -1.09 -18.42 24.40
CA ALA A 508 -1.48 -19.82 24.51
C ALA A 508 -2.87 -19.94 25.14
#